data_2d98800723e0e63039d7045a3e911d50
#
_entry.id   2d98800723e0e63039d7045a3e911d50
#
_cell.length_a   1.000
_cell.length_b   1.000
_cell.length_c   1.000
_cell.angle_alpha   90.00
_cell.angle_beta   90.00
_cell.angle_gamma   90.00
#
_symmetry.space_group_name_H-M   'P 1'
#
loop_
_entity.id
_entity.type
_entity.pdbx_description
1 polymer ?
#
loop_
_entity_poly.entity_id
_entity_poly.type
_entity_poly.pdbx_seq_one_letter_code
_entity_poly.pdbx_strand_id
1 'polypeptide(L)'
;MKVISASYEILTNISDGGLEELKTIEIIGRICYKSEHLITEDGESAKKFVKMLVNRGHEAMLEHVSVTVKFTCDRGISHEIVRHRLCSFAQESTRYVNYSSEKKAPDGIIFIKPCFFESTSEEYRDWYVAMRDAETYYFRLISLGCKPEEARLVLPMSVKTEVDVTANMREWRNIFKLRCDKAAHPQMRELMVPLLADMREKIPIIFDDINVSCGECPYYSSCEDYCMKHNKTTMRDWSCMRDNLKKEK
;
A
#
# COMPACT_ATOMS: atom_id res chain seq x y z
N MET A 1 10.10 15.85 -17.52
CA MET A 1 9.85 15.40 -16.15
C MET A 1 8.34 15.20 -15.93
N LYS A 2 7.93 14.05 -15.41
CA LYS A 2 6.54 13.74 -15.06
C LYS A 2 6.44 13.58 -13.54
N VAL A 3 5.37 14.11 -12.95
CA VAL A 3 5.09 13.98 -11.51
C VAL A 3 3.74 13.31 -11.34
N ILE A 4 3.64 12.33 -10.47
CA ILE A 4 2.41 11.59 -10.17
C ILE A 4 2.24 11.43 -8.66
N SER A 5 1.03 11.15 -8.20
CA SER A 5 0.77 10.73 -6.82
C SER A 5 1.13 9.26 -6.62
N ALA A 6 1.42 8.88 -5.38
CA ALA A 6 1.59 7.48 -5.01
C ALA A 6 0.25 6.72 -5.18
N SER A 7 0.33 5.43 -5.47
CA SER A 7 -0.85 4.58 -5.66
C SER A 7 -0.55 3.11 -5.37
N TYR A 8 -1.59 2.29 -5.27
CA TYR A 8 -1.48 0.84 -5.15
C TYR A 8 -2.53 0.14 -6.00
N GLU A 9 -2.30 -1.13 -6.25
CA GLU A 9 -3.22 -2.04 -6.94
C GLU A 9 -3.16 -3.42 -6.28
N ILE A 10 -4.31 -3.99 -5.92
CA ILE A 10 -4.39 -5.36 -5.40
C ILE A 10 -4.41 -6.30 -6.61
N LEU A 11 -3.33 -7.07 -6.79
CA LEU A 11 -3.16 -7.98 -7.94
C LEU A 11 -3.83 -9.33 -7.72
N THR A 12 -3.97 -9.77 -6.48
CA THR A 12 -4.66 -11.03 -6.17
C THR A 12 -6.15 -10.88 -6.44
N ASN A 13 -6.70 -11.81 -7.21
CA ASN A 13 -8.15 -11.92 -7.33
C ASN A 13 -8.72 -12.50 -6.03
N ILE A 14 -9.37 -11.65 -5.25
CA ILE A 14 -10.01 -12.00 -3.98
C ILE A 14 -11.48 -12.34 -4.28
N SER A 15 -11.98 -13.44 -3.72
CA SER A 15 -13.37 -13.85 -3.86
C SER A 15 -14.33 -12.80 -3.28
N ASP A 16 -15.60 -12.83 -3.68
CA ASP A 16 -16.61 -11.90 -3.16
C ASP A 16 -16.72 -12.01 -1.64
N GLY A 17 -16.50 -10.87 -0.97
CA GLY A 17 -16.44 -10.79 0.49
C GLY A 17 -15.35 -11.66 1.14
N GLY A 18 -14.34 -12.09 0.38
CA GLY A 18 -13.23 -12.92 0.86
C GLY A 18 -13.68 -14.33 1.32
N LEU A 19 -14.82 -14.81 0.83
CA LEU A 19 -15.43 -16.02 1.36
C LEU A 19 -14.56 -17.26 1.17
N GLU A 20 -13.93 -17.45 0.02
CA GLU A 20 -13.08 -18.61 -0.24
C GLU A 20 -11.78 -18.55 0.56
N GLU A 21 -11.28 -17.35 0.81
CA GLU A 21 -10.15 -17.08 1.70
C GLU A 21 -10.48 -17.48 3.14
N LEU A 22 -11.67 -17.10 3.65
CA LEU A 22 -12.14 -17.46 4.97
C LEU A 22 -12.38 -18.97 5.11
N LYS A 23 -12.98 -19.62 4.10
CA LYS A 23 -13.18 -21.08 4.07
C LYS A 23 -11.83 -21.81 4.09
N THR A 24 -10.85 -21.34 3.35
CA THR A 24 -9.49 -21.91 3.36
C THR A 24 -8.88 -21.88 4.77
N ILE A 25 -8.98 -20.73 5.44
CA ILE A 25 -8.50 -20.60 6.82
C ILE A 25 -9.28 -21.52 7.78
N GLU A 26 -10.61 -21.65 7.61
CA GLU A 26 -11.41 -22.54 8.43
C GLU A 26 -11.02 -24.00 8.25
N ILE A 27 -10.92 -24.49 7.01
CA ILE A 27 -10.53 -25.89 6.70
C ILE A 27 -9.22 -26.24 7.39
N ILE A 28 -8.22 -25.38 7.24
CA ILE A 28 -6.90 -25.59 7.84
C ILE A 28 -6.96 -25.53 9.37
N GLY A 29 -7.67 -24.53 9.91
CA GLY A 29 -7.76 -24.35 11.35
C GLY A 29 -8.54 -25.47 12.07
N ARG A 30 -9.56 -26.03 11.42
CA ARG A 30 -10.36 -27.13 11.97
C ARG A 30 -9.57 -28.41 12.17
N ILE A 31 -8.55 -28.66 11.36
CA ILE A 31 -7.64 -29.81 11.51
C ILE A 31 -7.02 -29.82 12.92
N CYS A 32 -6.65 -28.64 13.44
CA CYS A 32 -6.04 -28.52 14.77
C CYS A 32 -7.00 -28.91 15.91
N TYR A 33 -8.31 -28.79 15.70
CA TYR A 33 -9.34 -29.07 16.69
C TYR A 33 -10.14 -30.33 16.40
N LYS A 34 -9.84 -31.04 15.28
CA LYS A 34 -10.60 -32.20 14.81
C LYS A 34 -12.11 -31.92 14.73
N SER A 35 -12.45 -30.76 14.20
CA SER A 35 -13.82 -30.24 14.17
C SER A 35 -14.33 -29.94 12.74
N GLU A 36 -13.82 -30.68 11.76
CA GLU A 36 -14.12 -30.53 10.33
C GLU A 36 -15.63 -30.76 10.04
N HIS A 37 -16.30 -31.57 10.89
CA HIS A 37 -17.73 -31.83 10.82
C HIS A 37 -18.62 -30.62 11.10
N LEU A 38 -18.04 -29.51 11.56
CA LEU A 38 -18.75 -28.24 11.80
C LEU A 38 -18.67 -27.26 10.62
N ILE A 39 -17.99 -27.62 9.53
CA ILE A 39 -17.88 -26.79 8.31
C ILE A 39 -19.25 -26.79 7.61
N THR A 40 -19.69 -25.59 7.21
CA THR A 40 -20.93 -25.40 6.44
C THR A 40 -20.59 -24.89 5.03
N GLU A 41 -21.36 -25.35 4.04
CA GLU A 41 -21.12 -25.00 2.63
C GLU A 41 -21.36 -23.51 2.33
N ASP A 42 -22.28 -22.87 3.05
CA ASP A 42 -22.62 -21.46 2.92
C ASP A 42 -21.53 -20.50 3.44
N GLY A 43 -20.51 -21.03 4.13
CA GLY A 43 -19.40 -20.26 4.70
C GLY A 43 -19.71 -19.51 5.98
N GLU A 44 -20.90 -19.65 6.54
CA GLU A 44 -21.24 -19.00 7.82
C GLU A 44 -20.40 -19.54 8.97
N SER A 45 -20.02 -20.83 8.91
CA SER A 45 -19.07 -21.42 9.87
C SER A 45 -17.69 -20.77 9.76
N ALA A 46 -17.21 -20.50 8.52
CA ALA A 46 -15.91 -19.87 8.27
C ALA A 46 -15.85 -18.46 8.86
N LYS A 47 -16.86 -17.64 8.65
CA LYS A 47 -16.94 -16.29 9.22
C LYS A 47 -16.85 -16.30 10.75
N LYS A 48 -17.60 -17.19 11.40
CA LYS A 48 -17.60 -17.34 12.87
C LYS A 48 -16.25 -17.86 13.38
N PHE A 49 -15.70 -18.85 12.70
CA PHE A 49 -14.45 -19.47 13.09
C PHE A 49 -13.26 -18.52 12.96
N VAL A 50 -13.12 -17.83 11.82
CA VAL A 50 -12.04 -16.86 11.59
C VAL A 50 -12.16 -15.67 12.55
N LYS A 51 -13.38 -15.18 12.81
CA LYS A 51 -13.60 -14.14 13.83
C LYS A 51 -13.14 -14.57 15.21
N MET A 52 -13.38 -15.82 15.58
CA MET A 52 -12.90 -16.38 16.85
C MET A 52 -11.37 -16.46 16.88
N LEU A 53 -10.73 -16.90 15.79
CA LEU A 53 -9.26 -16.94 15.68
C LEU A 53 -8.64 -15.56 15.86
N VAL A 54 -9.15 -14.55 15.14
CA VAL A 54 -8.67 -13.16 15.22
C VAL A 54 -8.83 -12.62 16.65
N ASN A 55 -10.01 -12.78 17.25
CA ASN A 55 -10.30 -12.29 18.61
C ASN A 55 -9.43 -12.93 19.69
N ARG A 56 -8.98 -14.17 19.48
CA ARG A 56 -8.09 -14.88 20.40
C ARG A 56 -6.62 -14.72 20.12
N GLY A 57 -6.25 -14.01 19.04
CA GLY A 57 -4.87 -13.87 18.60
C GLY A 57 -4.26 -15.17 18.04
N HIS A 58 -5.09 -16.13 17.63
CA HIS A 58 -4.64 -17.39 17.01
C HIS A 58 -4.38 -17.17 15.51
N GLU A 59 -3.44 -16.30 15.19
CA GLU A 59 -3.19 -15.80 13.84
C GLU A 59 -2.39 -16.76 12.94
N ALA A 60 -1.88 -17.91 13.47
CA ALA A 60 -1.09 -18.84 12.66
C ALA A 60 -1.85 -19.36 11.43
N MET A 61 -3.16 -19.57 11.54
CA MET A 61 -3.99 -20.05 10.42
C MET A 61 -4.13 -19.00 9.30
N LEU A 62 -3.97 -17.73 9.62
CA LEU A 62 -4.00 -16.64 8.64
C LEU A 62 -2.77 -16.65 7.70
N GLU A 63 -1.73 -17.40 8.03
CA GLU A 63 -0.52 -17.52 7.21
C GLU A 63 -0.73 -18.32 5.93
N HIS A 64 -1.82 -19.07 5.83
CA HIS A 64 -2.11 -19.94 4.67
C HIS A 64 -2.83 -19.24 3.52
N VAL A 65 -3.20 -17.99 3.67
CA VAL A 65 -3.79 -17.16 2.61
C VAL A 65 -2.91 -15.94 2.38
N SER A 66 -2.58 -15.66 1.13
CA SER A 66 -1.68 -14.57 0.74
C SER A 66 -2.33 -13.63 -0.26
N VAL A 67 -1.95 -12.36 -0.19
CA VAL A 67 -2.36 -11.31 -1.15
C VAL A 67 -1.12 -10.60 -1.68
N THR A 68 -1.15 -10.32 -2.98
CA THR A 68 -0.13 -9.54 -3.68
C THR A 68 -0.68 -8.15 -3.99
N VAL A 69 0.07 -7.12 -3.60
CA VAL A 69 -0.24 -5.72 -3.87
C VAL A 69 0.94 -5.08 -4.60
N LYS A 70 0.67 -4.39 -5.70
CA LYS A 70 1.62 -3.52 -6.38
C LYS A 70 1.55 -2.13 -5.76
N PHE A 71 2.68 -1.57 -5.39
CA PHE A 71 2.82 -0.18 -4.98
C PHE A 71 3.57 0.61 -6.04
N THR A 72 3.02 1.74 -6.44
CA THR A 72 3.71 2.80 -7.18
C THR A 72 4.03 3.90 -6.17
N CYS A 73 5.28 3.99 -5.77
CA CYS A 73 5.72 4.89 -4.69
C CYS A 73 7.13 5.45 -4.98
N ASP A 74 7.60 6.34 -4.13
CA ASP A 74 9.00 6.77 -4.17
C ASP A 74 9.96 5.72 -3.58
N ARG A 75 11.23 5.90 -3.84
CA ARG A 75 12.24 4.95 -3.38
C ARG A 75 12.44 4.98 -1.88
N GLY A 76 12.21 6.12 -1.21
CA GLY A 76 12.26 6.21 0.26
C GLY A 76 11.24 5.29 0.89
N ILE A 77 9.99 5.35 0.44
CA ILE A 77 8.90 4.50 0.91
C ILE A 77 9.14 3.04 0.56
N SER A 78 9.63 2.74 -0.65
CA SER A 78 9.95 1.35 -1.01
C SER A 78 11.03 0.74 -0.11
N HIS A 79 12.02 1.52 0.34
CA HIS A 79 13.04 1.07 1.28
C HIS A 79 12.46 0.72 2.66
N GLU A 80 11.36 1.35 3.06
CA GLU A 80 10.64 0.98 4.28
C GLU A 80 9.78 -0.26 4.08
N ILE A 81 9.11 -0.39 2.91
CA ILE A 81 8.27 -1.55 2.58
C ILE A 81 9.08 -2.84 2.60
N VAL A 82 10.25 -2.87 1.97
CA VAL A 82 11.10 -4.08 1.89
C VAL A 82 11.73 -4.49 3.24
N ARG A 83 11.50 -3.75 4.31
CA ARG A 83 11.93 -4.14 5.66
C ARG A 83 10.98 -5.15 6.33
N HIS A 84 9.81 -5.39 5.76
CA HIS A 84 8.88 -6.45 6.17
C HIS A 84 9.35 -7.80 5.63
N ARG A 85 10.19 -8.51 6.40
CA ARG A 85 10.98 -9.66 5.93
C ARG A 85 10.16 -10.91 5.63
N LEU A 86 8.94 -11.01 6.16
CA LEU A 86 8.03 -12.13 5.89
C LEU A 86 7.22 -11.93 4.60
N CYS A 87 7.72 -11.12 3.68
CA CYS A 87 7.13 -10.84 2.38
C CYS A 87 8.06 -11.28 1.26
N SER A 88 7.48 -11.51 0.08
CA SER A 88 8.21 -11.60 -1.19
C SER A 88 8.10 -10.27 -1.94
N PHE A 89 9.19 -9.85 -2.57
CA PHE A 89 9.26 -8.56 -3.28
C PHE A 89 9.78 -8.73 -4.70
N ALA A 90 9.12 -8.04 -5.65
CA ALA A 90 9.65 -7.78 -6.98
C ALA A 90 9.63 -6.27 -7.22
N GLN A 91 10.79 -5.66 -7.46
CA GLN A 91 10.91 -4.20 -7.56
C GLN A 91 11.60 -3.77 -8.85
N GLU A 92 11.10 -2.68 -9.44
CA GLU A 92 11.74 -1.99 -10.57
C GLU A 92 13.22 -1.68 -10.27
N SER A 93 14.09 -2.09 -11.17
CA SER A 93 15.54 -1.96 -10.99
C SER A 93 16.11 -0.79 -11.79
N THR A 94 16.64 0.21 -11.10
CA THR A 94 17.38 1.32 -11.70
C THR A 94 18.74 0.93 -12.30
N ARG A 95 19.15 -0.34 -12.17
CA ARG A 95 20.34 -0.87 -12.87
C ARG A 95 20.03 -1.22 -14.32
N TYR A 96 18.82 -1.77 -14.56
CA TYR A 96 18.41 -2.30 -15.85
C TYR A 96 17.46 -1.40 -16.63
N VAL A 97 16.76 -0.50 -15.94
CA VAL A 97 15.89 0.49 -16.58
C VAL A 97 16.73 1.68 -16.99
N ASN A 98 16.80 1.91 -18.30
CA ASN A 98 17.35 3.13 -18.86
C ASN A 98 16.21 4.10 -19.13
N TYR A 99 16.15 5.18 -18.37
CA TYR A 99 15.09 6.20 -18.47
C TYR A 99 15.18 7.04 -19.76
N SER A 100 16.26 6.93 -20.57
CA SER A 100 16.32 7.51 -21.91
C SER A 100 15.74 6.62 -23.00
N SER A 101 15.32 5.41 -22.67
CA SER A 101 14.75 4.46 -23.63
C SER A 101 13.24 4.68 -23.77
N GLU A 102 12.79 5.17 -24.91
CA GLU A 102 11.36 5.32 -25.23
C GLU A 102 10.56 4.03 -25.06
N LYS A 103 11.18 2.87 -25.28
CA LYS A 103 10.53 1.56 -25.11
C LYS A 103 10.34 1.18 -23.64
N LYS A 104 11.31 1.49 -22.76
CA LYS A 104 11.30 1.07 -21.34
C LYS A 104 10.75 2.15 -20.40
N ALA A 105 10.91 3.41 -20.79
CA ALA A 105 10.50 4.57 -20.02
C ALA A 105 9.98 5.68 -20.96
N PRO A 106 8.81 5.50 -21.57
CA PRO A 106 8.26 6.45 -22.55
C PRO A 106 8.03 7.85 -21.97
N ASP A 107 7.80 7.92 -20.65
CA ASP A 107 7.61 9.18 -19.91
C ASP A 107 8.93 9.75 -19.33
N GLY A 108 10.09 9.13 -19.59
CA GLY A 108 11.35 9.49 -18.96
C GLY A 108 11.39 9.14 -17.48
N ILE A 109 11.97 10.04 -16.66
CA ILE A 109 11.97 9.87 -15.22
C ILE A 109 10.66 10.39 -14.63
N ILE A 110 10.03 9.57 -13.81
CA ILE A 110 8.80 9.92 -13.07
C ILE A 110 9.16 10.13 -11.61
N PHE A 111 8.60 11.17 -10.99
CA PHE A 111 8.76 11.46 -9.57
C PHE A 111 7.42 11.36 -8.85
N ILE A 112 7.45 10.90 -7.61
CA ILE A 112 6.27 10.88 -6.73
C ILE A 112 6.18 12.22 -6.01
N LYS A 113 5.02 12.88 -6.12
CA LYS A 113 4.72 14.11 -5.40
C LYS A 113 4.68 13.83 -3.90
N PRO A 114 5.44 14.56 -3.07
CA PRO A 114 5.27 14.47 -1.61
C PRO A 114 3.86 14.93 -1.19
N CYS A 115 3.15 14.08 -0.45
CA CYS A 115 1.76 14.35 -0.06
C CYS A 115 1.61 15.53 0.91
N PHE A 116 2.69 15.94 1.55
CA PHE A 116 2.73 17.03 2.54
C PHE A 116 3.15 18.40 1.95
N PHE A 117 3.45 18.48 0.65
CA PHE A 117 3.74 19.73 -0.03
C PHE A 117 2.54 20.16 -0.87
N GLU A 118 1.96 21.30 -0.52
CA GLU A 118 0.92 21.93 -1.34
C GLU A 118 1.50 22.38 -2.69
N SER A 119 0.81 22.12 -3.80
CA SER A 119 1.34 22.40 -5.16
C SER A 119 1.66 23.86 -5.42
N THR A 120 1.14 24.77 -4.61
CA THR A 120 1.37 26.23 -4.67
C THR A 120 2.44 26.72 -3.69
N SER A 121 2.96 25.83 -2.83
CA SER A 121 3.92 26.19 -1.79
C SER A 121 5.34 26.40 -2.33
N GLU A 122 6.17 27.09 -1.56
CA GLU A 122 7.58 27.29 -1.89
C GLU A 122 8.37 25.99 -1.79
N GLU A 123 8.04 25.14 -0.80
CA GLU A 123 8.64 23.83 -0.59
C GLU A 123 8.39 22.92 -1.81
N TYR A 124 7.18 22.92 -2.38
CA TYR A 124 6.89 22.17 -3.58
C TYR A 124 7.68 22.69 -4.78
N ARG A 125 7.78 24.01 -4.93
CA ARG A 125 8.55 24.63 -6.02
C ARG A 125 10.03 24.26 -5.95
N ASP A 126 10.63 24.34 -4.76
CA ASP A 126 12.04 24.01 -4.57
C ASP A 126 12.29 22.52 -4.80
N TRP A 127 11.39 21.66 -4.28
CA TRP A 127 11.41 20.22 -4.58
C TRP A 127 11.31 19.96 -6.09
N TYR A 128 10.39 20.61 -6.79
CA TYR A 128 10.20 20.44 -8.23
C TYR A 128 11.44 20.83 -9.03
N VAL A 129 12.09 21.93 -8.68
CA VAL A 129 13.35 22.39 -9.31
C VAL A 129 14.46 21.37 -9.08
N ALA A 130 14.62 20.88 -7.87
CA ALA A 130 15.62 19.86 -7.53
C ALA A 130 15.41 18.56 -8.33
N MET A 131 14.14 18.10 -8.50
CA MET A 131 13.82 16.92 -9.30
C MET A 131 14.13 17.12 -10.78
N ARG A 132 13.80 18.27 -11.33
CA ARG A 132 14.12 18.63 -12.72
C ARG A 132 15.63 18.66 -12.97
N ASP A 133 16.40 19.19 -12.04
CA ASP A 133 17.85 19.26 -12.16
C ASP A 133 18.47 17.85 -12.07
N ALA A 134 17.98 16.99 -11.19
CA ALA A 134 18.38 15.59 -11.11
C ALA A 134 18.11 14.84 -12.42
N GLU A 135 16.93 15.02 -13.02
CA GLU A 135 16.60 14.47 -14.35
C GLU A 135 17.58 14.94 -15.42
N THR A 136 17.87 16.24 -15.44
CA THR A 136 18.81 16.86 -16.40
C THR A 136 20.20 16.24 -16.29
N TYR A 137 20.72 16.08 -15.07
CA TYR A 137 22.04 15.47 -14.86
C TYR A 137 22.05 13.98 -15.17
N TYR A 138 20.98 13.24 -14.91
CA TYR A 138 20.87 11.85 -15.30
C TYR A 138 21.01 11.70 -16.82
N PHE A 139 20.24 12.44 -17.61
CA PHE A 139 20.31 12.37 -19.07
C PHE A 139 21.65 12.86 -19.61
N ARG A 140 22.27 13.85 -18.97
CA ARG A 140 23.63 14.29 -19.33
C ARG A 140 24.64 13.17 -19.11
N LEU A 141 24.58 12.44 -17.99
CA LEU A 141 25.49 11.30 -17.75
C LEU A 141 25.28 10.20 -18.80
N ILE A 142 24.04 9.87 -19.15
CA ILE A 142 23.74 8.91 -20.21
C ILE A 142 24.33 9.39 -21.54
N SER A 143 24.18 10.67 -21.91
CA SER A 143 24.72 11.22 -23.16
C SER A 143 26.27 11.22 -23.22
N LEU A 144 26.91 11.21 -22.05
CA LEU A 144 28.37 11.06 -21.92
C LEU A 144 28.85 9.61 -21.97
N GLY A 145 27.90 8.64 -22.16
CA GLY A 145 28.18 7.22 -22.28
C GLY A 145 28.14 6.44 -20.96
N CYS A 146 27.73 7.06 -19.86
CA CYS A 146 27.54 6.35 -18.61
C CYS A 146 26.40 5.31 -18.72
N LYS A 147 26.58 4.16 -18.07
CA LYS A 147 25.52 3.15 -17.96
C LYS A 147 24.41 3.61 -17.01
N PRO A 148 23.17 3.07 -17.12
CA PRO A 148 22.08 3.40 -16.18
C PRO A 148 22.46 3.20 -14.71
N GLU A 149 23.22 2.15 -14.39
CA GLU A 149 23.69 1.84 -13.03
C GLU A 149 24.68 2.88 -12.46
N GLU A 150 25.32 3.65 -13.34
CA GLU A 150 26.21 4.74 -12.96
C GLU A 150 25.43 6.07 -12.91
N ALA A 151 24.63 6.35 -13.95
CA ALA A 151 23.84 7.59 -14.03
C ALA A 151 22.81 7.71 -12.90
N ARG A 152 22.25 6.60 -12.39
CA ARG A 152 21.29 6.60 -11.27
C ARG A 152 21.80 7.23 -9.97
N LEU A 153 23.12 7.44 -9.83
CA LEU A 153 23.70 8.01 -8.61
C LEU A 153 23.27 9.46 -8.35
N VAL A 154 22.76 10.15 -9.37
CA VAL A 154 22.20 11.51 -9.22
C VAL A 154 20.70 11.51 -8.92
N LEU A 155 20.04 10.33 -8.90
CA LEU A 155 18.61 10.25 -8.71
C LEU A 155 18.24 10.38 -7.23
N PRO A 156 17.28 11.25 -6.88
CA PRO A 156 16.83 11.46 -5.51
C PRO A 156 15.86 10.34 -5.06
N MET A 157 15.55 10.34 -3.77
CA MET A 157 14.59 9.39 -3.17
C MET A 157 13.18 9.52 -3.74
N SER A 158 12.78 10.69 -4.23
CA SER A 158 11.46 10.93 -4.82
C SER A 158 11.24 10.26 -6.18
N VAL A 159 12.27 9.60 -6.77
CA VAL A 159 12.08 8.83 -8.01
C VAL A 159 11.06 7.73 -7.81
N LYS A 160 10.07 7.66 -8.72
CA LYS A 160 9.05 6.62 -8.76
C LYS A 160 9.72 5.24 -8.86
N THR A 161 9.19 4.30 -8.15
CA THR A 161 9.45 2.87 -8.33
C THR A 161 8.15 2.10 -8.25
N GLU A 162 8.14 0.91 -8.82
CA GLU A 162 7.08 -0.06 -8.62
C GLU A 162 7.63 -1.22 -7.81
N VAL A 163 6.86 -1.69 -6.84
CA VAL A 163 7.20 -2.85 -6.04
C VAL A 163 5.97 -3.70 -5.80
N ASP A 164 6.02 -4.96 -6.26
CA ASP A 164 5.02 -5.97 -5.94
C ASP A 164 5.39 -6.62 -4.62
N VAL A 165 4.42 -6.68 -3.72
CA VAL A 165 4.58 -7.23 -2.37
C VAL A 165 3.59 -8.36 -2.18
N THR A 166 4.09 -9.57 -1.97
CA THR A 166 3.26 -10.71 -1.59
C THR A 166 3.49 -11.02 -0.11
N ALA A 167 2.41 -10.99 0.65
CA ALA A 167 2.43 -11.36 2.06
C ALA A 167 1.20 -12.18 2.43
N ASN A 168 1.31 -13.03 3.44
CA ASN A 168 0.17 -13.70 4.01
C ASN A 168 -0.67 -12.75 4.89
N MET A 169 -1.90 -13.17 5.24
CA MET A 169 -2.83 -12.30 5.96
C MET A 169 -2.31 -11.89 7.35
N ARG A 170 -1.55 -12.74 8.03
CA ARG A 170 -0.92 -12.39 9.31
C ARG A 170 0.10 -11.28 9.15
N GLU A 171 0.95 -11.36 8.12
CA GLU A 171 1.95 -10.31 7.86
C GLU A 171 1.29 -9.02 7.37
N TRP A 172 0.23 -9.08 6.55
CA TRP A 172 -0.55 -7.88 6.21
C TRP A 172 -1.14 -7.21 7.45
N ARG A 173 -1.64 -7.96 8.43
CA ARG A 173 -2.09 -7.40 9.71
C ARG A 173 -0.96 -6.68 10.45
N ASN A 174 0.24 -7.29 10.49
CA ASN A 174 1.43 -6.68 11.09
C ASN A 174 1.84 -5.39 10.35
N ILE A 175 1.88 -5.42 9.01
CA ILE A 175 2.18 -4.26 8.17
C ILE A 175 1.21 -3.12 8.48
N PHE A 176 -0.09 -3.36 8.49
CA PHE A 176 -1.09 -2.33 8.75
C PHE A 176 -0.98 -1.76 10.16
N LYS A 177 -0.79 -2.58 11.18
CA LYS A 177 -0.57 -2.11 12.57
C LYS A 177 0.62 -1.15 12.67
N LEU A 178 1.70 -1.41 11.94
CA LEU A 178 2.92 -0.60 11.97
C LEU A 178 2.84 0.62 11.04
N ARG A 179 2.26 0.47 9.84
CA ARG A 179 2.36 1.47 8.78
C ARG A 179 1.14 2.38 8.65
N CYS A 180 0.02 2.02 9.28
CA CYS A 180 -1.11 2.92 9.46
C CYS A 180 -1.02 3.74 10.75
N ASP A 181 -0.05 3.45 11.64
CA ASP A 181 0.17 4.21 12.86
C ASP A 181 0.64 5.64 12.55
N LYS A 182 0.31 6.59 13.44
CA LYS A 182 0.69 8.02 13.32
C LYS A 182 2.21 8.25 13.28
N ALA A 183 2.99 7.36 13.85
CA ALA A 183 4.46 7.42 13.83
C ALA A 183 5.06 7.02 12.47
N ALA A 184 4.26 6.39 11.57
CA ALA A 184 4.71 6.07 10.23
C ALA A 184 4.81 7.33 9.35
N HIS A 185 5.73 7.29 8.37
CA HIS A 185 5.94 8.41 7.45
C HIS A 185 4.62 8.77 6.72
N PRO A 186 4.28 10.07 6.53
CA PRO A 186 3.03 10.46 5.88
C PRO A 186 2.80 9.81 4.51
N GLN A 187 3.81 9.72 3.63
CA GLN A 187 3.70 9.05 2.33
C GLN A 187 3.50 7.52 2.45
N MET A 188 3.97 6.89 3.53
CA MET A 188 3.64 5.48 3.82
C MET A 188 2.17 5.34 4.18
N ARG A 189 1.65 6.24 5.02
CA ARG A 189 0.25 6.25 5.44
C ARG A 189 -0.69 6.59 4.28
N GLU A 190 -0.26 7.44 3.34
CA GLU A 190 -0.98 7.75 2.09
C GLU A 190 -1.33 6.48 1.30
N LEU A 191 -0.48 5.46 1.35
CA LEU A 191 -0.70 4.17 0.70
C LEU A 191 -1.41 3.16 1.60
N MET A 192 -0.94 2.99 2.84
CA MET A 192 -1.36 1.88 3.70
C MET A 192 -2.74 2.09 4.34
N VAL A 193 -3.13 3.33 4.60
CA VAL A 193 -4.44 3.60 5.20
C VAL A 193 -5.59 3.31 4.22
N PRO A 194 -5.58 3.81 2.96
CA PRO A 194 -6.62 3.43 2.01
C PRO A 194 -6.54 1.95 1.60
N LEU A 195 -5.35 1.35 1.52
CA LEU A 195 -5.22 -0.08 1.27
C LEU A 195 -5.87 -0.93 2.37
N LEU A 196 -5.69 -0.57 3.65
CA LEU A 196 -6.38 -1.22 4.76
C LEU A 196 -7.91 -1.12 4.62
N ALA A 197 -8.43 0.02 4.13
CA ALA A 197 -9.85 0.19 3.89
C ALA A 197 -10.37 -0.78 2.81
N ASP A 198 -9.67 -0.86 1.68
CA ASP A 198 -10.03 -1.77 0.60
C ASP A 198 -9.93 -3.23 1.02
N MET A 199 -8.90 -3.59 1.80
CA MET A 199 -8.74 -4.94 2.32
C MET A 199 -9.86 -5.33 3.31
N ARG A 200 -10.37 -4.40 4.12
CA ARG A 200 -11.53 -4.63 4.98
C ARG A 200 -12.81 -4.88 4.19
N GLU A 201 -12.99 -4.14 3.09
CA GLU A 201 -14.15 -4.34 2.21
C GLU A 201 -14.08 -5.69 1.49
N LYS A 202 -12.89 -6.03 0.98
CA LYS A 202 -12.67 -7.26 0.22
C LYS A 202 -12.65 -8.53 1.08
N ILE A 203 -12.08 -8.45 2.28
CA ILE A 203 -11.96 -9.58 3.22
C ILE A 203 -12.34 -9.09 4.62
N PRO A 204 -13.64 -8.92 4.90
CA PRO A 204 -14.10 -8.52 6.23
C PRO A 204 -13.67 -9.56 7.28
N ILE A 205 -13.66 -9.16 8.56
CA ILE A 205 -13.28 -9.97 9.72
C ILE A 205 -11.76 -9.96 9.97
N ILE A 206 -10.92 -10.19 8.96
CA ILE A 206 -9.47 -10.36 9.16
C ILE A 206 -8.81 -9.06 9.63
N PHE A 207 -9.28 -7.91 9.16
CA PHE A 207 -8.67 -6.60 9.42
C PHE A 207 -9.54 -5.65 10.26
N ASP A 208 -10.72 -6.08 10.71
CA ASP A 208 -11.72 -5.22 11.37
C ASP A 208 -11.25 -4.64 12.71
N ASP A 209 -10.36 -5.34 13.42
CA ASP A 209 -9.82 -4.95 14.72
C ASP A 209 -8.64 -3.97 14.64
N ILE A 210 -8.11 -3.68 13.45
CA ILE A 210 -6.99 -2.75 13.26
C ILE A 210 -7.55 -1.33 13.20
N ASN A 211 -7.41 -0.57 14.27
CA ASN A 211 -7.95 0.78 14.35
C ASN A 211 -6.95 1.83 13.83
N VAL A 212 -7.47 2.75 13.00
CA VAL A 212 -6.79 3.98 12.61
C VAL A 212 -7.75 5.13 12.91
N SER A 213 -7.32 6.13 13.66
CA SER A 213 -8.18 7.27 14.00
C SER A 213 -8.31 8.24 12.82
N CYS A 214 -9.48 8.90 12.70
CA CYS A 214 -9.70 9.92 11.67
C CYS A 214 -8.71 11.10 11.79
N GLY A 215 -8.36 11.53 13.01
CA GLY A 215 -7.35 12.56 13.24
C GLY A 215 -5.94 12.20 12.78
N GLU A 216 -5.72 10.94 12.42
CA GLU A 216 -4.46 10.41 11.90
C GLU A 216 -4.54 10.15 10.38
N CYS A 217 -5.67 10.46 9.74
CA CYS A 217 -5.87 10.34 8.30
C CYS A 217 -4.98 11.34 7.55
N PRO A 218 -4.21 10.92 6.53
CA PRO A 218 -3.39 11.84 5.73
C PRO A 218 -4.22 12.89 4.99
N TYR A 219 -5.51 12.65 4.79
CA TYR A 219 -6.46 13.56 4.13
C TYR A 219 -7.31 14.37 5.12
N TYR A 220 -6.94 14.40 6.41
CA TYR A 220 -7.73 15.06 7.46
C TYR A 220 -8.00 16.55 7.15
N SER A 221 -7.03 17.26 6.62
CA SER A 221 -7.18 18.68 6.27
C SER A 221 -8.17 18.95 5.11
N SER A 222 -8.38 17.97 4.24
CA SER A 222 -9.34 18.07 3.12
C SER A 222 -10.72 17.46 3.43
N CYS A 223 -10.87 16.86 4.62
CA CYS A 223 -12.02 16.06 5.03
C CYS A 223 -12.85 16.71 6.15
N GLU A 224 -12.58 17.99 6.50
CA GLU A 224 -13.17 18.68 7.66
C GLU A 224 -14.70 18.59 7.73
N ASP A 225 -15.40 18.66 6.60
CA ASP A 225 -16.87 18.64 6.56
C ASP A 225 -17.49 17.25 6.79
N TYR A 226 -16.79 16.17 6.45
CA TYR A 226 -17.39 14.83 6.49
C TYR A 226 -17.25 14.15 7.85
N CYS A 227 -16.06 14.22 8.46
CA CYS A 227 -15.82 13.60 9.76
C CYS A 227 -16.56 14.31 10.89
N MET A 228 -16.68 15.64 10.83
CA MET A 228 -17.42 16.45 11.81
C MET A 228 -18.94 16.19 11.77
N LYS A 229 -19.52 16.02 10.57
CA LYS A 229 -20.97 15.77 10.41
C LYS A 229 -21.43 14.40 10.94
N HIS A 230 -20.52 13.43 11.02
CA HIS A 230 -20.91 12.05 11.35
C HIS A 230 -20.52 11.63 12.77
N ASN A 231 -19.88 12.50 13.56
CA ASN A 231 -19.51 12.28 14.98
C ASN A 231 -18.92 10.88 15.25
N LYS A 232 -18.14 10.35 14.28
CA LYS A 232 -17.60 8.98 14.33
C LYS A 232 -16.15 9.03 14.75
N THR A 233 -15.92 8.67 16.00
CA THR A 233 -14.58 8.55 16.61
C THR A 233 -13.81 7.30 16.12
N THR A 234 -14.45 6.40 15.39
CA THR A 234 -13.85 5.18 14.84
C THR A 234 -14.20 5.02 13.37
N MET A 235 -13.18 4.78 12.55
CA MET A 235 -13.33 4.60 11.10
C MET A 235 -14.02 3.26 10.78
N ARG A 236 -15.33 3.21 10.90
CA ARG A 236 -16.15 2.13 10.30
C ARG A 236 -16.65 2.49 8.90
N ASP A 237 -16.54 3.76 8.51
CA ASP A 237 -17.05 4.26 7.23
C ASP A 237 -15.93 4.96 6.47
N TRP A 238 -15.25 4.16 5.62
CA TRP A 238 -14.13 4.60 4.77
C TRP A 238 -14.60 5.22 3.44
N SER A 239 -15.90 5.45 3.26
CA SER A 239 -16.46 6.05 2.05
C SER A 239 -15.85 7.42 1.76
N CYS A 240 -15.54 8.20 2.79
CA CYS A 240 -14.93 9.52 2.64
C CYS A 240 -13.56 9.51 1.95
N MET A 241 -12.71 8.49 2.20
CA MET A 241 -11.42 8.39 1.53
C MET A 241 -11.54 8.03 0.06
N ARG A 242 -12.46 7.11 -0.29
CA ARG A 242 -12.72 6.74 -1.68
C ARG A 242 -13.24 7.90 -2.52
N ASP A 243 -14.09 8.73 -1.94
CA ASP A 243 -14.68 9.86 -2.65
C ASP A 243 -13.66 10.97 -2.91
N ASN A 244 -12.68 11.16 -2.03
CA ASN A 244 -11.58 12.11 -2.23
C ASN A 244 -10.57 11.60 -3.26
N LEU A 245 -10.21 10.32 -3.25
CA LEU A 245 -9.34 9.69 -4.26
C LEU A 245 -9.95 9.68 -5.67
N LYS A 246 -11.30 9.66 -5.79
CA LYS A 246 -12.02 9.75 -7.10
C LYS A 246 -12.11 11.17 -7.63
N LYS A 247 -11.98 12.21 -6.80
CA LYS A 247 -12.04 13.62 -7.24
C LYS A 247 -10.70 14.12 -7.79
N GLU A 248 -9.60 13.44 -7.53
CA GLU A 248 -8.26 13.77 -8.04
C GLU A 248 -7.87 13.00 -9.32
N LYS A 249 -8.78 12.17 -9.86
CA LYS A 249 -8.67 11.53 -11.19
C LYS A 249 -9.54 12.26 -12.22
#